data_c0c5c2a056c1232059924d1929c9089d
#
_entry.id   c0c5c2a056c1232059924d1929c9089d
#
_cell.length_a   1.000
_cell.length_b   1.000
_cell.length_c   1.000
_cell.angle_alpha   90.00
_cell.angle_beta   90.00
_cell.angle_gamma   90.00
#
_symmetry.space_group_name_H-M   'P 1'
#
loop_
_entity.id
_entity.type
_entity.pdbx_description
1 polymer ?
#
loop_
_entity_poly.entity_id
_entity_poly.type
_entity_poly.pdbx_seq_one_letter_code
_entity_poly.pdbx_strand_id
1 'polypeptide(L)'
;MSFSYIESVAKKLMAEFEYSKEIKHNGVKGDVREHALSAFLEKYLPEKLKIGSGIVVNADGIQSRQQDIIIYDAFNAPLLYNEKETKIIPVESVYGTIEVKSTLSKRELATCINNIKSIKSLSKYPHPIPHGFVFAYQADSDIKTVCENVIELNKDIELDFRINTVCILDQGTILHFHKHGLDKIHVVPNEHCYLGSLKRTPEKNLTFFYLLLINEFSHKNLIPPNLIEYALKQNLFIADANFPYQGFSDDAYYHDPGTGEKIYIKPYEMKYLLNK
;
A
#
# COMPACT_ATOMS: atom_id res chain seq x y z
N MET A 1 2.35 29.68 -6.73
CA MET A 1 3.40 28.66 -6.97
C MET A 1 2.95 27.82 -8.15
N SER A 2 3.78 27.67 -9.16
CA SER A 2 3.40 26.95 -10.39
C SER A 2 3.83 25.50 -10.30
N PHE A 3 2.92 24.56 -10.56
CA PHE A 3 3.21 23.13 -10.71
C PHE A 3 3.59 22.76 -12.16
N SER A 4 4.02 23.73 -12.95
CA SER A 4 4.33 23.57 -14.38
C SER A 4 5.35 22.48 -14.68
N TYR A 5 6.27 22.21 -13.75
CA TYR A 5 7.21 21.10 -13.90
C TYR A 5 6.51 19.73 -13.88
N ILE A 6 5.56 19.52 -12.96
CA ILE A 6 4.79 18.25 -12.88
C ILE A 6 3.88 18.14 -14.10
N GLU A 7 3.28 19.25 -14.55
CA GLU A 7 2.50 19.28 -15.79
C GLU A 7 3.34 18.90 -17.02
N SER A 8 4.61 19.33 -17.06
CA SER A 8 5.54 18.93 -18.12
C SER A 8 5.92 17.44 -18.06
N VAL A 9 6.04 16.88 -16.86
CA VAL A 9 6.26 15.44 -16.67
C VAL A 9 5.06 14.64 -17.16
N ALA A 10 3.83 15.10 -16.89
CA ALA A 10 2.62 14.41 -17.37
C ALA A 10 2.60 14.34 -18.91
N LYS A 11 3.00 15.42 -19.61
CA LYS A 11 3.15 15.39 -21.08
C LYS A 11 4.17 14.37 -21.53
N LYS A 12 5.30 14.27 -20.81
CA LYS A 12 6.33 13.28 -21.12
C LYS A 12 5.80 11.85 -20.92
N LEU A 13 5.13 11.58 -19.79
CA LEU A 13 4.52 10.26 -19.53
C LEU A 13 3.49 9.88 -20.61
N MET A 14 2.66 10.83 -21.05
CA MET A 14 1.72 10.59 -22.15
C MET A 14 2.43 10.29 -23.47
N ALA A 15 3.50 11.04 -23.79
CA ALA A 15 4.29 10.78 -25.00
C ALA A 15 4.98 9.41 -24.94
N GLU A 16 5.55 9.03 -23.82
CA GLU A 16 6.15 7.70 -23.60
C GLU A 16 5.09 6.59 -23.69
N PHE A 17 3.89 6.83 -23.17
CA PHE A 17 2.76 5.92 -23.32
C PHE A 17 2.39 5.71 -24.77
N GLU A 18 2.24 6.78 -25.57
CA GLU A 18 1.94 6.67 -27.00
C GLU A 18 3.05 5.92 -27.74
N TYR A 19 4.32 6.28 -27.49
CA TYR A 19 5.46 5.57 -28.09
C TYR A 19 5.49 4.08 -27.72
N SER A 20 5.16 3.74 -26.48
CA SER A 20 5.13 2.35 -26.02
C SER A 20 4.06 1.50 -26.72
N LYS A 21 3.07 2.10 -27.41
CA LYS A 21 2.06 1.34 -28.19
C LYS A 21 2.68 0.56 -29.33
N GLU A 22 3.83 1.02 -29.85
CA GLU A 22 4.59 0.34 -30.92
C GLU A 22 5.29 -0.94 -30.43
N ILE A 23 5.46 -1.12 -29.12
CA ILE A 23 6.07 -2.32 -28.54
C ILE A 23 5.10 -3.50 -28.69
N LYS A 24 5.53 -4.57 -29.40
CA LYS A 24 4.67 -5.73 -29.70
C LYS A 24 4.47 -6.67 -28.51
N HIS A 25 5.43 -6.74 -27.56
CA HIS A 25 5.36 -7.62 -26.39
C HIS A 25 4.64 -6.94 -25.22
N ASN A 26 3.49 -7.47 -24.81
CA ASN A 26 2.64 -6.88 -23.78
C ASN A 26 3.32 -6.77 -22.40
N GLY A 27 4.14 -7.74 -21.99
CA GLY A 27 4.91 -7.68 -20.75
C GLY A 27 5.88 -6.51 -20.75
N VAL A 28 6.76 -6.42 -21.76
CA VAL A 28 7.71 -5.31 -21.89
C VAL A 28 7.01 -3.95 -21.94
N LYS A 29 5.85 -3.88 -22.60
CA LYS A 29 5.03 -2.66 -22.65
C LYS A 29 4.51 -2.26 -21.26
N GLY A 30 4.09 -3.22 -20.43
CA GLY A 30 3.67 -3.00 -19.04
C GLY A 30 4.83 -2.45 -18.20
N ASP A 31 5.97 -3.14 -18.23
CA ASP A 31 7.17 -2.80 -17.46
C ASP A 31 7.67 -1.39 -17.76
N VAL A 32 7.70 -0.98 -19.05
CA VAL A 32 8.09 0.39 -19.45
C VAL A 32 7.19 1.45 -18.82
N ARG A 33 5.89 1.21 -18.73
CA ARG A 33 4.90 2.15 -18.21
C ARG A 33 4.92 2.23 -16.69
N GLU A 34 5.09 1.09 -16.03
CA GLU A 34 5.30 1.01 -14.59
C GLU A 34 6.58 1.75 -14.20
N HIS A 35 7.68 1.48 -14.92
CA HIS A 35 8.95 2.13 -14.69
C HIS A 35 8.88 3.66 -14.89
N ALA A 36 8.17 4.14 -15.89
CA ALA A 36 8.01 5.58 -16.14
C ALA A 36 7.32 6.30 -14.97
N LEU A 37 6.25 5.71 -14.41
CA LEU A 37 5.57 6.26 -13.23
C LEU A 37 6.46 6.16 -11.98
N SER A 38 7.15 5.03 -11.78
CA SER A 38 8.07 4.82 -10.66
C SER A 38 9.20 5.85 -10.67
N ALA A 39 9.85 6.07 -11.81
CA ALA A 39 10.92 7.05 -11.96
C ALA A 39 10.45 8.50 -11.68
N PHE A 40 9.21 8.84 -12.07
CA PHE A 40 8.60 10.10 -11.70
C PHE A 40 8.44 10.21 -10.17
N LEU A 41 7.86 9.22 -9.54
CA LEU A 41 7.61 9.23 -8.10
C LEU A 41 8.93 9.25 -7.31
N GLU A 42 9.92 8.44 -7.67
CA GLU A 42 11.24 8.43 -7.02
C GLU A 42 11.91 9.80 -7.04
N LYS A 43 11.74 10.54 -8.12
CA LYS A 43 12.35 11.86 -8.28
C LYS A 43 11.68 12.94 -7.44
N TYR A 44 10.38 12.86 -7.20
CA TYR A 44 9.60 13.96 -6.63
C TYR A 44 9.01 13.67 -5.25
N LEU A 45 8.98 12.41 -4.81
CA LEU A 45 8.57 12.08 -3.45
C LEU A 45 9.62 12.54 -2.42
N PRO A 46 9.21 12.91 -1.20
CA PRO A 46 10.13 13.18 -0.10
C PRO A 46 11.06 11.98 0.18
N GLU A 47 12.30 12.24 0.59
CA GLU A 47 13.33 11.20 0.81
C GLU A 47 12.92 10.10 1.81
N LYS A 48 12.01 10.42 2.74
CA LYS A 48 11.47 9.41 3.67
C LYS A 48 10.63 8.33 2.98
N LEU A 49 10.17 8.60 1.76
CA LEU A 49 9.34 7.70 0.96
C LEU A 49 10.20 7.04 -0.10
N LYS A 50 10.35 5.73 -0.02
CA LYS A 50 11.00 4.94 -1.06
C LYS A 50 9.98 4.15 -1.86
N ILE A 51 10.40 3.82 -3.08
CA ILE A 51 9.61 3.01 -4.01
C ILE A 51 10.26 1.65 -4.17
N GLY A 52 9.44 0.64 -4.25
CA GLY A 52 9.80 -0.72 -4.57
C GLY A 52 8.68 -1.43 -5.30
N SER A 53 8.98 -2.58 -5.85
CA SER A 53 8.04 -3.55 -6.40
C SER A 53 8.25 -4.88 -5.69
N GLY A 54 7.23 -5.72 -5.60
CA GLY A 54 7.36 -7.04 -4.98
C GLY A 54 6.22 -7.41 -4.05
N ILE A 55 6.53 -7.98 -2.90
CA ILE A 55 5.59 -8.60 -1.98
C ILE A 55 5.66 -7.91 -0.61
N VAL A 56 4.51 -7.76 0.00
CA VAL A 56 4.39 -7.31 1.39
C VAL A 56 4.03 -8.50 2.27
N VAL A 57 4.61 -8.57 3.47
CA VAL A 57 4.42 -9.68 4.41
C VAL A 57 4.10 -9.15 5.81
N ASN A 58 3.32 -9.89 6.57
CA ASN A 58 3.10 -9.62 7.99
C ASN A 58 3.88 -10.59 8.90
N ALA A 59 3.86 -10.37 10.21
CA ALA A 59 4.57 -11.21 11.18
C ALA A 59 4.10 -12.68 11.17
N ASP A 60 2.86 -12.97 10.78
CA ASP A 60 2.34 -14.34 10.67
C ASP A 60 2.87 -15.07 9.40
N GLY A 61 3.70 -14.42 8.59
CA GLY A 61 4.23 -14.98 7.34
C GLY A 61 3.26 -14.95 6.18
N ILE A 62 2.09 -14.31 6.34
CA ILE A 62 1.11 -14.16 5.26
C ILE A 62 1.62 -13.10 4.29
N GLN A 63 1.55 -13.40 3.00
CA GLN A 63 2.07 -12.56 1.93
C GLN A 63 0.94 -11.94 1.10
N SER A 64 1.15 -10.71 0.65
CA SER A 64 0.30 -10.10 -0.38
C SER A 64 0.51 -10.78 -1.74
N ARG A 65 -0.34 -10.47 -2.70
CA ARG A 65 0.00 -10.61 -4.10
C ARG A 65 1.14 -9.66 -4.46
N GLN A 66 1.80 -9.89 -5.59
CA GLN A 66 2.78 -8.93 -6.13
C GLN A 66 2.10 -7.58 -6.36
N GLN A 67 2.81 -6.53 -5.98
CA GLN A 67 2.40 -5.13 -6.12
C GLN A 67 3.31 -4.45 -7.15
N ASP A 68 2.71 -3.69 -8.06
CA ASP A 68 3.45 -2.98 -9.11
C ASP A 68 4.36 -1.92 -8.46
N ILE A 69 3.81 -1.04 -7.62
CA ILE A 69 4.57 -0.02 -6.88
C ILE A 69 4.19 -0.08 -5.40
N ILE A 70 5.17 -0.19 -4.53
CA ILE A 70 5.04 -0.10 -3.07
C ILE A 70 5.74 1.17 -2.60
N ILE A 71 5.03 2.03 -1.86
CA ILE A 71 5.60 3.23 -1.23
C ILE A 71 5.79 2.91 0.24
N TYR A 72 7.03 2.93 0.71
CA TYR A 72 7.41 2.50 2.05
C TYR A 72 8.34 3.49 2.77
N ASP A 73 8.44 3.36 4.08
CA ASP A 73 9.28 4.19 4.94
C ASP A 73 10.76 3.88 4.70
N ALA A 74 11.52 4.86 4.22
CA ALA A 74 12.95 4.71 3.95
C ALA A 74 13.81 4.60 5.22
N PHE A 75 13.35 5.14 6.35
CA PHE A 75 14.14 5.24 7.57
C PHE A 75 13.91 4.07 8.52
N ASN A 76 12.68 3.56 8.57
CA ASN A 76 12.28 2.55 9.55
C ASN A 76 11.89 1.20 8.91
N ALA A 77 12.02 1.04 7.59
CA ALA A 77 11.66 -0.18 6.89
C ALA A 77 12.87 -1.11 6.75
N PRO A 78 13.04 -2.12 7.61
CA PRO A 78 13.95 -3.20 7.30
C PRO A 78 13.38 -3.99 6.13
N LEU A 79 14.14 -4.11 5.05
CA LEU A 79 13.76 -4.97 3.93
C LEU A 79 14.16 -6.40 4.28
N LEU A 80 13.21 -7.33 4.27
CA LEU A 80 13.47 -8.74 4.55
C LEU A 80 14.15 -9.42 3.35
N TYR A 81 13.93 -8.85 2.16
CA TYR A 81 14.61 -9.23 0.93
C TYR A 81 14.74 -8.00 0.02
N ASN A 82 15.88 -7.84 -0.63
CA ASN A 82 16.15 -6.69 -1.49
C ASN A 82 17.14 -7.09 -2.58
N GLU A 83 16.62 -7.69 -3.65
CA GLU A 83 17.43 -8.01 -4.82
C GLU A 83 16.78 -7.52 -6.10
N LYS A 84 17.60 -6.82 -6.90
CA LYS A 84 17.18 -6.24 -8.19
C LYS A 84 15.89 -5.42 -8.04
N GLU A 85 14.83 -5.86 -8.69
CA GLU A 85 13.54 -5.17 -8.74
C GLU A 85 12.52 -5.72 -7.72
N THR A 86 12.83 -6.86 -7.07
CA THR A 86 11.91 -7.51 -6.14
C THR A 86 12.30 -7.28 -4.69
N LYS A 87 11.34 -6.79 -3.90
CA LYS A 87 11.49 -6.56 -2.46
C LYS A 87 10.46 -7.38 -1.68
N ILE A 88 10.83 -7.78 -0.45
CA ILE A 88 9.89 -8.26 0.56
C ILE A 88 9.90 -7.27 1.71
N ILE A 89 8.76 -6.62 1.93
CA ILE A 89 8.61 -5.48 2.83
C ILE A 89 7.62 -5.82 3.94
N PRO A 90 7.93 -5.58 5.22
CA PRO A 90 6.96 -5.66 6.32
C PRO A 90 5.79 -4.71 6.09
N VAL A 91 4.55 -5.16 6.33
CA VAL A 91 3.34 -4.35 6.08
C VAL A 91 3.31 -3.07 6.93
N GLU A 92 3.88 -3.10 8.12
CA GLU A 92 3.98 -1.96 9.03
C GLU A 92 4.80 -0.80 8.45
N SER A 93 5.70 -1.11 7.52
CA SER A 93 6.55 -0.12 6.86
C SER A 93 5.93 0.48 5.59
N VAL A 94 4.71 0.09 5.22
CA VAL A 94 4.09 0.47 3.95
C VAL A 94 3.10 1.61 4.13
N TYR A 95 3.31 2.72 3.41
CA TYR A 95 2.37 3.82 3.30
C TYR A 95 1.21 3.47 2.36
N GLY A 96 1.51 2.85 1.24
CA GLY A 96 0.52 2.47 0.25
C GLY A 96 1.10 1.75 -0.95
N THR A 97 0.20 1.32 -1.84
CA THR A 97 0.54 0.65 -3.11
C THR A 97 -0.18 1.32 -4.27
N ILE A 98 0.43 1.26 -5.46
CA ILE A 98 -0.18 1.73 -6.70
C ILE A 98 -0.12 0.60 -7.71
N GLU A 99 -1.29 0.16 -8.16
CA GLU A 99 -1.43 -0.74 -9.31
C GLU A 99 -1.42 0.09 -10.60
N VAL A 100 -0.57 -0.27 -11.55
CA VAL A 100 -0.37 0.45 -12.79
C VAL A 100 -1.00 -0.31 -13.96
N LYS A 101 -1.84 0.36 -14.74
CA LYS A 101 -2.48 -0.24 -15.92
C LYS A 101 -2.32 0.63 -17.15
N SER A 102 -2.04 -0.01 -18.26
CA SER A 102 -2.01 0.65 -19.56
C SER A 102 -3.38 1.15 -19.97
N THR A 103 -4.35 0.24 -19.90
CA THR A 103 -5.77 0.49 -20.18
C THR A 103 -6.60 -0.17 -19.09
N LEU A 104 -7.41 0.61 -18.39
CA LEU A 104 -8.24 0.12 -17.32
C LEU A 104 -9.58 -0.37 -17.87
N SER A 105 -9.74 -1.68 -17.94
CA SER A 105 -11.03 -2.35 -18.16
C SER A 105 -11.67 -2.73 -16.83
N LYS A 106 -12.95 -3.11 -16.85
CA LYS A 106 -13.62 -3.66 -15.64
C LYS A 106 -12.88 -4.88 -15.09
N ARG A 107 -12.32 -5.74 -15.96
CA ARG A 107 -11.53 -6.90 -15.56
C ARG A 107 -10.22 -6.51 -14.89
N GLU A 108 -9.48 -5.56 -15.47
CA GLU A 108 -8.25 -5.04 -14.86
C GLU A 108 -8.52 -4.35 -13.53
N LEU A 109 -9.60 -3.57 -13.42
CA LEU A 109 -10.02 -2.96 -12.16
C LEU A 109 -10.31 -4.02 -11.08
N ALA A 110 -10.99 -5.10 -11.41
CA ALA A 110 -11.22 -6.21 -10.47
C ALA A 110 -9.90 -6.86 -10.01
N THR A 111 -8.91 -6.98 -10.90
CA THR A 111 -7.58 -7.48 -10.54
C THR A 111 -6.87 -6.51 -9.58
N CYS A 112 -6.87 -5.21 -9.87
CA CYS A 112 -6.31 -4.18 -8.99
C CYS A 112 -6.95 -4.20 -7.60
N ILE A 113 -8.28 -4.30 -7.52
CA ILE A 113 -9.02 -4.39 -6.26
C ILE A 113 -8.54 -5.60 -5.44
N ASN A 114 -8.39 -6.76 -6.06
CA ASN A 114 -7.91 -7.97 -5.38
C ASN A 114 -6.46 -7.84 -4.91
N ASN A 115 -5.59 -7.20 -5.69
CA ASN A 115 -4.19 -6.96 -5.30
C ASN A 115 -4.14 -5.99 -4.12
N ILE A 116 -4.86 -4.88 -4.18
CA ILE A 116 -4.95 -3.89 -3.09
C ILE A 116 -5.56 -4.51 -1.82
N LYS A 117 -6.63 -5.29 -1.94
CA LYS A 117 -7.21 -6.02 -0.80
C LYS A 117 -6.19 -6.94 -0.15
N SER A 118 -5.37 -7.64 -0.93
CA SER A 118 -4.38 -8.59 -0.41
C SER A 118 -3.32 -7.94 0.48
N ILE A 119 -2.93 -6.68 0.21
CA ILE A 119 -1.99 -5.94 1.07
C ILE A 119 -2.70 -5.33 2.29
N LYS A 120 -3.88 -4.73 2.08
CA LYS A 120 -4.61 -4.07 3.16
C LYS A 120 -5.01 -5.04 4.28
N SER A 121 -5.37 -6.27 3.92
CA SER A 121 -5.75 -7.33 4.87
C SER A 121 -4.60 -7.88 5.72
N LEU A 122 -3.35 -7.54 5.40
CA LEU A 122 -2.18 -7.94 6.21
C LEU A 122 -2.00 -7.08 7.45
N SER A 123 -2.46 -5.82 7.40
CA SER A 123 -2.29 -4.88 8.51
C SER A 123 -3.20 -5.23 9.69
N LYS A 124 -2.66 -5.14 10.89
CA LYS A 124 -3.37 -5.35 12.15
C LYS A 124 -3.19 -4.16 13.07
N TYR A 125 -4.22 -3.85 13.85
CA TYR A 125 -4.12 -2.84 14.91
C TYR A 125 -2.90 -3.12 15.81
N PRO A 126 -2.10 -2.12 16.22
CA PRO A 126 -2.32 -0.67 16.06
C PRO A 126 -1.76 -0.06 14.76
N HIS A 127 -1.27 -0.87 13.81
CA HIS A 127 -0.66 -0.36 12.58
C HIS A 127 -1.70 0.17 11.60
N PRO A 128 -1.43 1.33 10.98
CA PRO A 128 -2.35 1.90 10.01
C PRO A 128 -2.40 1.06 8.72
N ILE A 129 -3.59 0.87 8.18
CA ILE A 129 -3.81 0.13 6.93
C ILE A 129 -3.15 0.90 5.77
N PRO A 130 -2.35 0.24 4.90
CA PRO A 130 -1.79 0.84 3.71
C PRO A 130 -2.86 1.39 2.76
N HIS A 131 -2.59 2.51 2.10
CA HIS A 131 -3.49 3.03 1.07
C HIS A 131 -3.32 2.26 -0.24
N GLY A 132 -4.41 2.07 -0.97
CA GLY A 132 -4.42 1.39 -2.27
C GLY A 132 -4.89 2.31 -3.39
N PHE A 133 -4.04 2.53 -4.39
CA PHE A 133 -4.29 3.38 -5.53
C PHE A 133 -4.24 2.57 -6.83
N VAL A 134 -5.01 3.01 -7.82
CA VAL A 134 -4.88 2.56 -9.20
C VAL A 134 -4.47 3.74 -10.06
N PHE A 135 -3.43 3.57 -10.85
CA PHE A 135 -3.03 4.52 -11.88
C PHE A 135 -3.17 3.86 -13.26
N ALA A 136 -3.96 4.45 -14.12
CA ALA A 136 -4.12 4.00 -15.49
C ALA A 136 -3.79 5.13 -16.48
N TYR A 137 -3.12 4.80 -17.58
CA TYR A 137 -2.83 5.77 -18.63
C TYR A 137 -4.10 6.16 -19.40
N GLN A 138 -4.98 5.17 -19.64
CA GLN A 138 -6.29 5.34 -20.25
C GLN A 138 -7.28 4.31 -19.71
N ALA A 139 -8.57 4.45 -20.03
CA ALA A 139 -9.58 3.42 -19.78
C ALA A 139 -10.29 3.04 -21.08
N ASP A 140 -10.92 1.85 -21.11
CA ASP A 140 -11.73 1.37 -22.22
C ASP A 140 -13.16 1.95 -22.25
N SER A 141 -13.54 2.63 -21.17
CA SER A 141 -14.84 3.27 -20.98
C SER A 141 -14.66 4.67 -20.37
N ASP A 142 -15.73 5.46 -20.35
CA ASP A 142 -15.68 6.78 -19.74
C ASP A 142 -15.56 6.71 -18.19
N ILE A 143 -15.09 7.79 -17.60
CA ILE A 143 -14.80 7.86 -16.15
C ILE A 143 -16.07 7.60 -15.29
N LYS A 144 -17.27 7.90 -15.80
CA LYS A 144 -18.52 7.63 -15.09
C LYS A 144 -18.75 6.13 -14.99
N THR A 145 -18.62 5.42 -16.11
CA THR A 145 -18.72 3.95 -16.17
C THR A 145 -17.65 3.29 -15.28
N VAL A 146 -16.42 3.80 -15.27
CA VAL A 146 -15.39 3.30 -14.35
C VAL A 146 -15.79 3.53 -12.89
N CYS A 147 -16.37 4.68 -12.55
CA CYS A 147 -16.85 4.97 -11.20
C CYS A 147 -17.95 3.98 -10.77
N GLU A 148 -18.92 3.69 -11.64
CA GLU A 148 -19.96 2.68 -11.42
C GLU A 148 -19.37 1.28 -11.20
N ASN A 149 -18.35 0.91 -12.00
CA ASN A 149 -17.62 -0.35 -11.83
C ASN A 149 -16.86 -0.42 -10.49
N VAL A 150 -16.26 0.69 -10.03
CA VAL A 150 -15.61 0.74 -8.70
C VAL A 150 -16.62 0.48 -7.59
N ILE A 151 -17.81 1.09 -7.65
CA ILE A 151 -18.88 0.87 -6.67
C ILE A 151 -19.32 -0.59 -6.67
N GLU A 152 -19.62 -1.14 -7.85
CA GLU A 152 -20.09 -2.52 -8.01
C GLU A 152 -19.09 -3.54 -7.48
N LEU A 153 -17.82 -3.40 -7.85
CA LEU A 153 -16.77 -4.34 -7.49
C LEU A 153 -16.35 -4.25 -6.01
N ASN A 154 -16.58 -3.10 -5.36
CA ASN A 154 -16.27 -2.92 -3.95
C ASN A 154 -17.45 -3.20 -2.99
N LYS A 155 -18.67 -3.47 -3.50
CA LYS A 155 -19.88 -3.58 -2.66
C LYS A 155 -19.76 -4.62 -1.54
N ASP A 156 -19.12 -5.77 -1.83
CA ASP A 156 -18.95 -6.90 -0.91
C ASP A 156 -17.57 -6.89 -0.20
N ILE A 157 -16.84 -5.77 -0.30
CA ILE A 157 -15.54 -5.58 0.36
C ILE A 157 -15.73 -4.65 1.55
N GLU A 158 -15.16 -5.02 2.69
CA GLU A 158 -15.12 -4.18 3.88
C GLU A 158 -14.52 -2.80 3.57
N LEU A 159 -15.05 -1.76 4.18
CA LEU A 159 -14.68 -0.36 3.88
C LEU A 159 -13.17 -0.13 3.93
N ASP A 160 -12.49 -0.66 4.94
CA ASP A 160 -11.05 -0.48 5.15
C ASP A 160 -10.20 -1.11 4.04
N PHE A 161 -10.72 -2.15 3.37
CA PHE A 161 -10.01 -2.86 2.31
C PHE A 161 -10.34 -2.38 0.91
N ARG A 162 -11.27 -1.42 0.77
CA ARG A 162 -11.62 -0.84 -0.53
C ARG A 162 -10.49 -0.01 -1.11
N ILE A 163 -10.54 0.17 -2.43
CA ILE A 163 -9.68 1.10 -3.17
C ILE A 163 -9.83 2.53 -2.63
N ASN A 164 -8.73 3.25 -2.51
CA ASN A 164 -8.73 4.64 -2.04
C ASN A 164 -8.98 5.62 -3.19
N THR A 165 -8.29 5.45 -4.30
CA THR A 165 -8.34 6.39 -5.44
C THR A 165 -8.02 5.66 -6.74
N VAL A 166 -8.68 6.05 -7.83
CA VAL A 166 -8.36 5.62 -9.20
C VAL A 166 -8.02 6.86 -10.02
N CYS A 167 -6.79 6.95 -10.50
CA CYS A 167 -6.35 7.98 -11.44
C CYS A 167 -6.33 7.40 -12.86
N ILE A 168 -7.11 7.98 -13.76
CA ILE A 168 -7.08 7.67 -15.20
C ILE A 168 -6.49 8.90 -15.88
N LEU A 169 -5.23 8.81 -16.32
CA LEU A 169 -4.43 9.97 -16.68
C LEU A 169 -5.09 10.85 -17.74
N ASP A 170 -5.69 10.25 -18.75
CA ASP A 170 -6.36 10.94 -19.86
C ASP A 170 -7.79 11.42 -19.56
N GLN A 171 -8.39 11.02 -18.44
CA GLN A 171 -9.80 11.35 -18.14
C GLN A 171 -10.00 12.12 -16.84
N GLY A 172 -9.38 11.68 -15.73
CA GLY A 172 -9.59 12.28 -14.43
C GLY A 172 -9.28 11.34 -13.27
N THR A 173 -9.71 11.74 -12.07
CA THR A 173 -9.49 10.99 -10.83
C THR A 173 -10.81 10.67 -10.15
N ILE A 174 -10.98 9.41 -9.74
CA ILE A 174 -12.09 8.91 -8.93
C ILE A 174 -11.60 8.82 -7.49
N LEU A 175 -12.36 9.41 -6.56
CA LEU A 175 -12.02 9.49 -5.13
C LEU A 175 -13.28 9.65 -4.28
N HIS A 176 -13.09 9.66 -2.98
CA HIS A 176 -14.17 9.78 -2.01
C HIS A 176 -14.38 11.25 -1.62
N PHE A 177 -15.63 11.66 -1.50
CA PHE A 177 -16.06 13.01 -1.08
C PHE A 177 -16.93 12.90 0.16
N HIS A 178 -16.76 13.83 1.07
CA HIS A 178 -17.63 13.90 2.25
C HIS A 178 -19.04 14.36 1.87
N LYS A 179 -20.08 13.76 2.49
CA LYS A 179 -21.50 14.06 2.20
C LYS A 179 -21.92 15.52 2.45
N HIS A 180 -21.13 16.28 3.20
CA HIS A 180 -21.46 17.66 3.54
C HIS A 180 -20.66 18.71 2.75
N GLY A 181 -19.94 18.34 1.72
CA GLY A 181 -19.22 19.30 0.88
C GLY A 181 -18.26 18.65 -0.10
N LEU A 182 -18.30 19.10 -1.35
CA LEU A 182 -17.33 18.72 -2.38
C LEU A 182 -15.93 19.32 -2.15
N ASP A 183 -15.80 20.23 -1.19
CA ASP A 183 -14.56 20.85 -0.75
C ASP A 183 -13.72 19.96 0.19
N LYS A 184 -14.35 18.90 0.73
CA LYS A 184 -13.67 17.92 1.60
C LYS A 184 -13.44 16.61 0.86
N ILE A 185 -12.23 16.47 0.34
CA ILE A 185 -11.76 15.24 -0.30
C ILE A 185 -11.32 14.28 0.80
N HIS A 186 -11.84 13.06 0.75
CA HIS A 186 -11.37 11.96 1.57
C HIS A 186 -10.69 10.93 0.67
N VAL A 187 -9.50 10.50 1.05
CA VAL A 187 -8.82 9.40 0.37
C VAL A 187 -9.23 8.06 0.99
N VAL A 188 -9.57 8.05 2.27
CA VAL A 188 -9.99 6.82 2.97
C VAL A 188 -11.51 6.65 2.85
N PRO A 189 -11.99 5.52 2.30
CA PRO A 189 -13.42 5.20 2.26
C PRO A 189 -14.02 5.15 3.67
N ASN A 190 -15.22 5.69 3.83
CA ASN A 190 -16.00 5.55 5.06
C ASN A 190 -17.51 5.63 4.73
N GLU A 191 -18.37 5.29 5.69
CA GLU A 191 -19.83 5.24 5.52
C GLU A 191 -20.49 6.60 5.25
N HIS A 192 -19.75 7.71 5.41
CA HIS A 192 -20.23 9.07 5.21
C HIS A 192 -19.73 9.68 3.88
N CYS A 193 -19.07 8.89 3.05
CA CYS A 193 -18.52 9.35 1.79
C CYS A 193 -19.36 8.92 0.59
N TYR A 194 -19.30 9.72 -0.48
CA TYR A 194 -19.67 9.30 -1.82
C TYR A 194 -18.41 9.03 -2.64
N LEU A 195 -18.51 8.15 -3.61
CA LEU A 195 -17.54 8.05 -4.69
C LEU A 195 -17.93 9.01 -5.81
N GLY A 196 -16.98 9.78 -6.29
CA GLY A 196 -17.18 10.70 -7.40
C GLY A 196 -15.93 10.86 -8.24
N SER A 197 -16.03 11.59 -9.35
CA SER A 197 -14.91 11.81 -10.26
C SER A 197 -14.67 13.28 -10.54
N LEU A 198 -13.39 13.65 -10.66
CA LEU A 198 -12.92 14.95 -11.10
C LEU A 198 -12.32 14.81 -12.49
N LYS A 199 -12.98 15.38 -13.51
CA LYS A 199 -12.42 15.45 -14.88
C LYS A 199 -11.33 16.50 -14.96
N ARG A 200 -10.20 16.15 -15.54
CA ARG A 200 -9.03 17.04 -15.70
C ARG A 200 -8.26 16.68 -16.95
N THR A 201 -7.46 17.65 -17.46
CA THR A 201 -6.45 17.33 -18.48
C THR A 201 -5.36 16.44 -17.90
N PRO A 202 -4.66 15.63 -18.70
CA PRO A 202 -3.61 14.73 -18.21
C PRO A 202 -2.60 15.42 -17.29
N GLU A 203 -2.17 16.63 -17.65
CA GLU A 203 -1.19 17.41 -16.89
C GLU A 203 -1.69 17.74 -15.48
N LYS A 204 -2.91 18.24 -15.39
CA LYS A 204 -3.54 18.59 -14.10
C LYS A 204 -3.91 17.34 -13.31
N ASN A 205 -4.21 16.25 -13.98
CA ASN A 205 -4.58 14.99 -13.35
C ASN A 205 -3.38 14.33 -12.67
N LEU A 206 -2.22 14.26 -13.34
CA LEU A 206 -1.00 13.79 -12.71
C LEU A 206 -0.58 14.66 -11.52
N THR A 207 -0.64 16.00 -11.71
CA THR A 207 -0.34 16.94 -10.62
C THR A 207 -1.24 16.70 -9.41
N PHE A 208 -2.54 16.54 -9.64
CA PHE A 208 -3.50 16.31 -8.57
C PHE A 208 -3.25 14.96 -7.87
N PHE A 209 -3.01 13.89 -8.64
CA PHE A 209 -2.68 12.58 -8.09
C PHE A 209 -1.42 12.62 -7.21
N TYR A 210 -0.36 13.27 -7.69
CA TYR A 210 0.86 13.49 -6.91
C TYR A 210 0.59 14.24 -5.60
N LEU A 211 -0.19 15.33 -5.65
CA LEU A 211 -0.54 16.10 -4.45
C LEU A 211 -1.37 15.29 -3.46
N LEU A 212 -2.27 14.42 -3.92
CA LEU A 212 -3.00 13.49 -3.06
C LEU A 212 -2.03 12.56 -2.33
N LEU A 213 -1.08 11.93 -3.05
CA LEU A 213 -0.09 11.04 -2.43
C LEU A 213 0.73 11.76 -1.36
N ILE A 214 1.23 12.98 -1.66
CA ILE A 214 1.99 13.78 -0.71
C ILE A 214 1.15 14.11 0.53
N ASN A 215 -0.09 14.57 0.33
CA ASN A 215 -0.97 14.92 1.44
C ASN A 215 -1.21 13.73 2.35
N GLU A 216 -1.54 12.58 1.77
CA GLU A 216 -1.87 11.37 2.55
C GLU A 216 -0.67 10.81 3.32
N PHE A 217 0.51 10.81 2.69
CA PHE A 217 1.69 10.18 3.29
C PHE A 217 2.47 11.12 4.21
N SER A 218 2.38 12.46 4.01
CA SER A 218 3.10 13.42 4.85
C SER A 218 2.60 13.42 6.29
N HIS A 219 1.33 13.16 6.50
CA HIS A 219 0.68 13.18 7.82
C HIS A 219 0.57 11.79 8.46
N LYS A 220 0.94 10.72 7.74
CA LYS A 220 0.87 9.36 8.25
C LYS A 220 2.15 8.99 8.98
N ASN A 221 2.01 8.62 10.25
CA ASN A 221 3.10 8.08 11.04
C ASN A 221 2.96 6.56 11.07
N LEU A 222 4.00 5.86 10.62
CA LEU A 222 4.09 4.41 10.70
C LEU A 222 4.78 4.01 12.01
N ILE A 223 4.37 2.88 12.55
CA ILE A 223 5.03 2.23 13.68
C ILE A 223 5.98 1.20 13.09
N PRO A 224 7.29 1.26 13.39
CA PRO A 224 8.25 0.30 12.84
C PRO A 224 7.87 -1.15 13.15
N PRO A 225 8.16 -2.11 12.26
CA PRO A 225 7.89 -3.52 12.48
C PRO A 225 8.71 -4.06 13.64
N ASN A 226 8.12 -4.92 14.46
CA ASN A 226 8.83 -5.70 15.46
C ASN A 226 9.40 -6.98 14.83
N LEU A 227 10.65 -6.93 14.35
CA LEU A 227 11.27 -8.08 13.68
C LEU A 227 11.49 -9.28 14.61
N ILE A 228 11.56 -9.07 15.94
CA ILE A 228 11.62 -10.19 16.89
C ILE A 228 10.29 -10.97 16.86
N GLU A 229 9.16 -10.27 16.75
CA GLU A 229 7.86 -10.91 16.61
C GLU A 229 7.79 -11.76 15.32
N TYR A 230 8.30 -11.24 14.20
CA TYR A 230 8.42 -12.00 12.95
C TYR A 230 9.22 -13.28 13.14
N ALA A 231 10.36 -13.18 13.81
CA ALA A 231 11.24 -14.32 14.06
C ALA A 231 10.60 -15.36 14.99
N LEU A 232 9.94 -14.93 16.06
CA LEU A 232 9.25 -15.82 17.02
C LEU A 232 8.08 -16.57 16.37
N LYS A 233 7.22 -15.86 15.62
CA LYS A 233 6.07 -16.47 14.95
C LYS A 233 6.47 -17.45 13.85
N GLN A 234 7.65 -17.29 13.26
CA GLN A 234 8.19 -18.19 12.24
C GLN A 234 9.15 -19.24 12.81
N ASN A 235 9.19 -19.40 14.14
CA ASN A 235 10.03 -20.37 14.85
C ASN A 235 11.52 -20.28 14.47
N LEU A 236 12.03 -19.06 14.19
CA LEU A 236 13.44 -18.86 13.91
C LEU A 236 14.33 -18.95 15.15
N PHE A 237 13.74 -18.87 16.35
CA PHE A 237 14.45 -19.02 17.62
C PHE A 237 13.83 -20.17 18.40
N ILE A 238 14.70 -21.10 18.83
CA ILE A 238 14.39 -22.14 19.79
C ILE A 238 15.21 -21.83 21.02
N ALA A 239 14.56 -21.61 22.18
CA ALA A 239 15.30 -21.41 23.42
C ALA A 239 15.97 -22.73 23.82
N ASP A 240 17.30 -22.74 23.80
CA ASP A 240 18.11 -23.91 24.16
C ASP A 240 18.35 -24.02 25.68
N ALA A 241 18.42 -22.87 26.36
CA ALA A 241 18.56 -22.82 27.81
C ALA A 241 17.93 -21.56 28.40
N ASN A 242 17.32 -21.67 29.57
CA ASN A 242 16.75 -20.56 30.33
C ASN A 242 17.47 -20.44 31.66
N PHE A 243 18.15 -19.31 31.86
CA PHE A 243 18.79 -18.96 33.12
C PHE A 243 18.02 -17.81 33.77
N PRO A 244 17.72 -17.87 35.08
CA PRO A 244 17.12 -16.74 35.79
C PRO A 244 18.08 -15.56 35.75
N TYR A 245 17.60 -14.40 35.25
CA TYR A 245 18.37 -13.16 35.32
C TYR A 245 18.38 -12.67 36.76
N GLN A 246 19.53 -12.20 37.24
CA GLN A 246 19.67 -11.68 38.60
C GLN A 246 18.74 -10.48 38.78
N GLY A 247 17.72 -10.59 39.64
CA GLY A 247 16.67 -9.58 39.86
C GLY A 247 15.29 -9.96 39.26
N PHE A 248 15.16 -11.11 38.62
CA PHE A 248 13.85 -11.66 38.27
C PHE A 248 13.14 -12.05 39.59
N SER A 249 12.04 -11.36 39.90
CA SER A 249 11.18 -11.78 41.03
C SER A 249 10.36 -13.01 40.59
N ASP A 250 9.99 -13.85 41.58
CA ASP A 250 9.05 -14.96 41.33
C ASP A 250 7.66 -14.47 40.86
N ASP A 251 7.45 -13.15 40.82
CA ASP A 251 6.23 -12.47 40.37
C ASP A 251 6.25 -12.02 38.91
N ALA A 252 7.26 -12.44 38.09
CA ALA A 252 7.29 -12.12 36.67
C ALA A 252 6.07 -12.73 35.94
N TYR A 253 5.35 -11.89 35.20
CA TYR A 253 4.18 -12.32 34.45
C TYR A 253 4.17 -11.69 33.05
N TYR A 254 3.43 -12.32 32.14
CA TYR A 254 3.04 -11.69 30.89
C TYR A 254 1.50 -11.73 30.76
N HIS A 255 0.97 -10.88 29.90
CA HIS A 255 -0.44 -10.95 29.54
C HIS A 255 -0.62 -11.88 28.33
N ASP A 256 -1.48 -12.89 28.46
CA ASP A 256 -1.86 -13.71 27.32
C ASP A 256 -2.47 -12.83 26.22
N PRO A 257 -1.93 -12.83 25.00
CA PRO A 257 -2.41 -11.94 23.94
C PRO A 257 -3.83 -12.28 23.44
N GLY A 258 -4.35 -13.48 23.72
CA GLY A 258 -5.70 -13.90 23.34
C GLY A 258 -6.75 -13.62 24.38
N THR A 259 -6.42 -13.74 25.68
CA THR A 259 -7.37 -13.60 26.79
C THR A 259 -7.15 -12.34 27.62
N GLY A 260 -5.97 -11.71 27.55
CA GLY A 260 -5.58 -10.58 28.39
C GLY A 260 -5.28 -10.99 29.85
N GLU A 261 -5.32 -12.25 30.20
CA GLU A 261 -5.04 -12.72 31.54
C GLU A 261 -3.55 -12.65 31.90
N LYS A 262 -3.27 -12.40 33.20
CA LYS A 262 -1.90 -12.45 33.73
C LYS A 262 -1.46 -13.89 33.88
N ILE A 263 -0.41 -14.28 33.15
CA ILE A 263 0.24 -15.58 33.29
C ILE A 263 1.57 -15.37 34.00
N TYR A 264 1.71 -15.92 35.22
CA TYR A 264 2.95 -15.87 35.98
C TYR A 264 3.96 -16.86 35.42
N ILE A 265 5.18 -16.40 35.18
CA ILE A 265 6.26 -17.18 34.59
C ILE A 265 7.09 -17.78 35.71
N LYS A 266 7.02 -19.09 35.90
CA LYS A 266 8.00 -19.77 36.73
C LYS A 266 9.29 -19.96 35.92
N PRO A 267 10.47 -19.69 36.50
CA PRO A 267 11.75 -19.73 35.78
C PRO A 267 12.03 -21.01 34.98
N TYR A 268 11.48 -22.14 35.41
CA TYR A 268 11.64 -23.44 34.74
C TYR A 268 10.58 -23.74 33.66
N GLU A 269 9.52 -22.95 33.55
CA GLU A 269 8.42 -23.14 32.58
C GLU A 269 8.64 -22.35 31.28
N MET A 270 9.58 -21.42 31.22
CA MET A 270 9.88 -20.64 30.03
C MET A 270 10.22 -21.53 28.80
N LYS A 271 10.75 -22.71 29.04
CA LYS A 271 11.08 -23.67 27.99
C LYS A 271 9.87 -24.15 27.16
N TYR A 272 8.66 -24.02 27.68
CA TYR A 272 7.42 -24.48 27.03
C TYR A 272 6.61 -23.34 26.37
N LEU A 273 6.87 -22.08 26.71
CA LEU A 273 6.14 -20.94 26.18
C LEU A 273 6.58 -20.53 24.76
N LEU A 274 7.81 -20.87 24.40
CA LEU A 274 8.36 -20.61 23.07
C LEU A 274 8.03 -21.69 22.03
N ASN A 275 7.37 -22.77 22.46
CA ASN A 275 6.98 -23.92 21.62
C ASN A 275 5.47 -24.04 21.40
N LYS A 276 4.68 -23.01 21.75
CA LYS A 276 3.24 -22.89 21.45
C LYS A 276 3.00 -21.69 20.55
#